data_3a8ad142180146d8a3071f4a50b9b0f8
#
_entry.id   3a8ad142180146d8a3071f4a50b9b0f8
#
_cell.length_a   1.000
_cell.length_b   1.000
_cell.length_c   1.000
_cell.angle_alpha   90.00
_cell.angle_beta   90.00
_cell.angle_gamma   90.00
#
_symmetry.space_group_name_H-M   'P 1'
#
loop_
_entity.id
_entity.type
_entity.pdbx_description
1 polymer ?
#
loop_
_entity_poly.entity_id
_entity_poly.type
_entity_poly.pdbx_seq_one_letter_code
_entity_poly.pdbx_strand_id
1 'polypeptide(L)'
;MYKVYLKPNKEESLKRFHPWVFSGAIAHFDGEPEEGEVVEIYTSKKEFIAKGHFQIGSIAVRVLTFRQEEEINADFWKRKLSIAYDMRRSIGIAGNPTNNTYRLVHGEGDNLPGLVIDIYARTAVMQAHSAGMHLDRMAIADALTEVMGSQIDNIYYKSETTLPFKADLYPENGFLKGGSTDNVAMEYGLKFHIDWLKGQKTGFFVDQRENRSLLERYAKGRSVLNMFCYTGGFSVYAMRGDAKLVHSVDSSAKSIDLTNKNIEPNFPGDTRHAAYAEDAFKYLDRMGDQYDLIVLDPPAFAKHRDALRNALQGYRKLNVKAFEKIKPGGILFTFSCSQAVSKENFRTAVFTAAAMSGRSVRILHQLTQPADHPVSIYHPEGEYLKGLVLYVE
;
A
#
# COMPACT_ATOMS: atom_id res chain seq x y z
N MET A 1 12.97 15.53 -28.33
CA MET A 1 12.59 14.37 -27.48
C MET A 1 13.34 13.16 -28.00
N TYR A 2 14.02 12.42 -27.14
CA TYR A 2 14.78 11.23 -27.51
C TYR A 2 13.86 10.07 -27.90
N LYS A 3 14.34 9.19 -28.76
CA LYS A 3 13.59 8.04 -29.25
C LYS A 3 14.24 6.74 -28.80
N VAL A 4 13.38 5.81 -28.38
CA VAL A 4 13.77 4.45 -27.96
C VAL A 4 13.19 3.47 -28.95
N TYR A 5 14.04 2.66 -29.56
CA TYR A 5 13.62 1.65 -30.52
C TYR A 5 13.66 0.27 -29.89
N LEU A 6 12.57 -0.46 -30.01
CA LEU A 6 12.48 -1.83 -29.49
C LEU A 6 13.09 -2.84 -30.46
N LYS A 7 13.56 -3.94 -29.90
CA LYS A 7 13.93 -5.13 -30.67
C LYS A 7 12.70 -5.71 -31.39
N PRO A 8 12.87 -6.39 -32.52
CA PRO A 8 11.74 -7.05 -33.19
C PRO A 8 10.95 -7.95 -32.24
N ASN A 9 9.64 -7.88 -32.32
CA ASN A 9 8.68 -8.68 -31.52
C ASN A 9 8.73 -8.43 -29.99
N LYS A 10 9.30 -7.29 -29.54
CA LYS A 10 9.29 -6.90 -28.12
C LYS A 10 8.23 -5.85 -27.78
N GLU A 11 7.45 -5.42 -28.76
CA GLU A 11 6.36 -4.44 -28.61
C GLU A 11 5.03 -5.05 -28.10
N GLU A 12 4.88 -6.38 -28.06
CA GLU A 12 3.60 -7.03 -27.81
C GLU A 12 2.96 -6.68 -26.43
N SER A 13 3.77 -6.57 -25.40
CA SER A 13 3.27 -6.16 -24.07
C SER A 13 2.76 -4.72 -24.07
N LEU A 14 3.46 -3.81 -24.78
CA LEU A 14 3.07 -2.40 -24.91
C LEU A 14 1.82 -2.24 -25.77
N LYS A 15 1.66 -3.01 -26.84
CA LYS A 15 0.43 -3.06 -27.65
C LYS A 15 -0.78 -3.53 -26.84
N ARG A 16 -0.55 -4.23 -25.73
CA ARG A 16 -1.55 -4.61 -24.75
C ARG A 16 -1.60 -3.65 -23.54
N PHE A 17 -1.06 -2.45 -23.70
CA PHE A 17 -1.07 -1.37 -22.69
C PHE A 17 -0.32 -1.66 -21.41
N HIS A 18 0.64 -2.60 -21.41
CA HIS A 18 1.53 -2.79 -20.26
C HIS A 18 2.37 -1.51 -20.03
N PRO A 19 2.43 -0.96 -18.79
CA PRO A 19 3.03 0.35 -18.56
C PRO A 19 4.56 0.37 -18.49
N TRP A 20 5.24 -0.77 -18.64
CA TRP A 20 6.69 -0.85 -18.50
C TRP A 20 7.38 -1.33 -19.76
N VAL A 21 8.50 -0.66 -20.09
CA VAL A 21 9.48 -1.15 -21.05
C VAL A 21 10.69 -1.67 -20.30
N PHE A 22 10.97 -2.95 -20.45
CA PHE A 22 12.15 -3.56 -19.85
C PHE A 22 13.40 -3.28 -20.68
N SER A 23 14.55 -3.07 -20.01
CA SER A 23 15.84 -2.78 -20.68
C SER A 23 16.21 -3.83 -21.74
N GLY A 24 15.91 -5.11 -21.46
CA GLY A 24 16.15 -6.21 -22.40
C GLY A 24 15.34 -6.13 -23.71
N ALA A 25 14.26 -5.33 -23.76
CA ALA A 25 13.44 -5.13 -24.95
C ALA A 25 13.99 -4.03 -25.89
N ILE A 26 14.90 -3.17 -25.40
CA ILE A 26 15.43 -2.03 -26.15
C ILE A 26 16.56 -2.48 -27.06
N ALA A 27 16.50 -2.06 -28.34
CA ALA A 27 17.55 -2.26 -29.33
C ALA A 27 18.60 -1.14 -29.24
N HIS A 28 18.15 0.11 -29.31
CA HIS A 28 19.01 1.29 -29.24
C HIS A 28 18.20 2.55 -28.88
N PHE A 29 18.91 3.60 -28.54
CA PHE A 29 18.41 4.94 -28.34
C PHE A 29 18.86 5.82 -29.52
N ASP A 30 18.03 6.78 -29.91
CA ASP A 30 18.42 7.88 -30.78
C ASP A 30 18.78 9.07 -29.88
N GLY A 31 20.07 9.18 -29.54
CA GLY A 31 20.62 10.08 -28.54
C GLY A 31 20.85 9.43 -27.15
N GLU A 32 21.18 10.24 -26.18
CA GLU A 32 21.51 9.85 -24.81
C GLU A 32 20.55 10.56 -23.83
N PRO A 33 19.37 9.98 -23.53
CA PRO A 33 18.46 10.58 -22.58
C PRO A 33 19.03 10.53 -21.16
N GLU A 34 18.81 11.60 -20.41
CA GLU A 34 19.09 11.64 -18.97
C GLU A 34 17.95 10.94 -18.19
N GLU A 35 18.27 10.47 -16.97
CA GLU A 35 17.27 9.84 -16.11
C GLU A 35 16.12 10.79 -15.79
N GLY A 36 14.90 10.31 -15.95
CA GLY A 36 13.68 11.08 -15.72
C GLY A 36 13.17 11.83 -16.94
N GLU A 37 13.94 11.95 -18.02
CA GLU A 37 13.47 12.58 -19.25
C GLU A 37 12.35 11.77 -19.91
N VAL A 38 11.44 12.51 -20.57
CA VAL A 38 10.40 11.90 -21.40
C VAL A 38 10.99 11.46 -22.72
N VAL A 39 10.79 10.18 -23.05
CA VAL A 39 11.22 9.57 -24.31
C VAL A 39 10.02 9.04 -25.10
N GLU A 40 10.15 8.98 -26.42
CA GLU A 40 9.20 8.32 -27.30
C GLU A 40 9.66 6.90 -27.61
N ILE A 41 8.72 5.95 -27.61
CA ILE A 41 8.98 4.52 -27.84
C ILE A 41 8.43 4.13 -29.21
N TYR A 42 9.27 3.47 -29.99
CA TYR A 42 8.99 3.03 -31.35
C TYR A 42 9.25 1.53 -31.52
N THR A 43 8.49 0.89 -32.40
CA THR A 43 8.79 -0.47 -32.87
C THR A 43 10.11 -0.51 -33.66
N SER A 44 10.62 -1.71 -33.96
CA SER A 44 11.73 -1.91 -34.89
C SER A 44 11.44 -1.40 -36.31
N LYS A 45 10.16 -1.22 -36.66
CA LYS A 45 9.70 -0.64 -37.96
C LYS A 45 9.48 0.87 -37.90
N LYS A 46 9.91 1.53 -36.81
CA LYS A 46 9.75 2.98 -36.61
C LYS A 46 8.29 3.45 -36.46
N GLU A 47 7.40 2.58 -36.00
CA GLU A 47 6.03 2.93 -35.66
C GLU A 47 5.97 3.39 -34.21
N PHE A 48 5.31 4.53 -33.94
CA PHE A 48 5.13 5.04 -32.57
C PHE A 48 4.29 4.07 -31.73
N ILE A 49 4.64 3.93 -30.44
CA ILE A 49 3.88 3.13 -29.48
C ILE A 49 3.44 3.95 -28.27
N ALA A 50 4.36 4.64 -27.61
CA ALA A 50 4.12 5.30 -26.33
C ALA A 50 5.14 6.40 -26.02
N LYS A 51 4.84 7.19 -24.98
CA LYS A 51 5.79 8.10 -24.30
C LYS A 51 5.87 7.78 -22.84
N GLY A 52 7.03 7.98 -22.22
CA GLY A 52 7.20 7.75 -20.79
C GLY A 52 8.55 8.23 -20.27
N HIS A 53 8.72 8.13 -18.96
CA HIS A 53 9.96 8.50 -18.29
C HIS A 53 11.03 7.42 -18.44
N PHE A 54 12.19 7.83 -18.94
CA PHE A 54 13.38 6.97 -18.98
C PHE A 54 14.02 6.83 -17.60
N GLN A 55 14.57 5.65 -17.32
CA GLN A 55 15.31 5.36 -16.09
C GLN A 55 16.34 4.25 -16.30
N ILE A 56 17.52 4.38 -15.72
CA ILE A 56 18.55 3.33 -15.70
C ILE A 56 18.09 2.20 -14.78
N GLY A 57 17.92 1.00 -15.32
CA GLY A 57 17.48 -0.17 -14.55
C GLY A 57 16.78 -1.22 -15.39
N SER A 58 16.20 -2.22 -14.74
CA SER A 58 15.47 -3.28 -15.43
C SER A 58 14.18 -2.76 -16.10
N ILE A 59 13.47 -1.82 -15.46
CA ILE A 59 12.35 -1.09 -16.05
C ILE A 59 12.93 0.21 -16.61
N ALA A 60 13.24 0.21 -17.90
CA ALA A 60 13.93 1.32 -18.55
C ALA A 60 13.00 2.48 -18.95
N VAL A 61 11.73 2.22 -19.22
CA VAL A 61 10.75 3.29 -19.42
C VAL A 61 9.44 2.96 -18.71
N ARG A 62 8.91 3.95 -18.00
CA ARG A 62 7.56 3.92 -17.44
C ARG A 62 6.64 4.76 -18.30
N VAL A 63 5.68 4.10 -18.93
CA VAL A 63 4.77 4.71 -19.90
C VAL A 63 3.77 5.63 -19.23
N LEU A 64 3.68 6.86 -19.70
CA LEU A 64 2.72 7.88 -19.26
C LEU A 64 1.52 7.97 -20.21
N THR A 65 1.76 7.78 -21.51
CA THR A 65 0.71 7.83 -22.53
C THR A 65 1.03 6.95 -23.74
N PHE A 66 -0.02 6.43 -24.37
CA PHE A 66 0.02 5.71 -25.63
C PHE A 66 -0.43 6.58 -26.82
N ARG A 67 -0.57 7.90 -26.62
CA ARG A 67 -0.98 8.86 -27.64
C ARG A 67 0.20 9.73 -28.06
N GLN A 68 0.48 9.77 -29.35
CA GLN A 68 1.62 10.51 -29.87
C GLN A 68 1.45 12.03 -29.76
N GLU A 69 0.24 12.53 -29.95
CA GLU A 69 -0.11 13.94 -29.88
C GLU A 69 -0.15 14.49 -28.43
N GLU A 70 -0.17 13.62 -27.42
CA GLU A 70 -0.30 14.05 -26.05
C GLU A 70 1.04 14.56 -25.50
N GLU A 71 1.06 15.80 -25.04
CA GLU A 71 2.22 16.41 -24.38
C GLU A 71 2.19 16.17 -22.87
N ILE A 72 3.36 15.89 -22.31
CA ILE A 72 3.52 15.74 -20.86
C ILE A 72 3.84 17.13 -20.27
N ASN A 73 2.80 17.87 -19.94
CA ASN A 73 2.84 19.24 -19.46
C ASN A 73 1.90 19.44 -18.26
N ALA A 74 1.67 20.66 -17.81
CA ALA A 74 0.79 20.97 -16.68
C ALA A 74 -0.65 20.45 -16.86
N ASP A 75 -1.21 20.56 -18.06
CA ASP A 75 -2.56 20.08 -18.37
C ASP A 75 -2.64 18.55 -18.33
N PHE A 76 -1.57 17.86 -18.72
CA PHE A 76 -1.48 16.39 -18.59
C PHE A 76 -1.57 15.97 -17.11
N TRP A 77 -0.77 16.56 -16.25
CA TRP A 77 -0.80 16.24 -14.82
C TRP A 77 -2.15 16.55 -14.19
N LYS A 78 -2.71 17.72 -14.49
CA LYS A 78 -4.03 18.12 -14.01
C LYS A 78 -5.11 17.14 -14.44
N ARG A 79 -5.14 16.75 -15.70
CA ARG A 79 -6.12 15.79 -16.22
C ARG A 79 -5.98 14.43 -15.59
N LYS A 80 -4.75 13.91 -15.44
CA LYS A 80 -4.50 12.59 -14.80
C LYS A 80 -4.92 12.59 -13.32
N LEU A 81 -4.60 13.63 -12.58
CA LEU A 81 -4.98 13.77 -11.17
C LEU A 81 -6.50 13.97 -11.02
N SER A 82 -7.15 14.70 -11.92
CA SER A 82 -8.61 14.85 -11.94
C SER A 82 -9.30 13.49 -12.12
N ILE A 83 -8.84 12.67 -13.07
CA ILE A 83 -9.37 11.32 -13.30
C ILE A 83 -9.23 10.47 -12.03
N ALA A 84 -8.06 10.49 -11.38
CA ALA A 84 -7.82 9.76 -10.16
C ALA A 84 -8.74 10.22 -9.01
N TYR A 85 -8.92 11.52 -8.84
CA TYR A 85 -9.80 12.09 -7.83
C TYR A 85 -11.27 11.79 -8.10
N ASP A 86 -11.73 11.96 -9.34
CA ASP A 86 -13.11 11.67 -9.73
C ASP A 86 -13.45 10.19 -9.54
N MET A 87 -12.51 9.30 -9.81
CA MET A 87 -12.69 7.87 -9.52
C MET A 87 -12.92 7.65 -8.02
N ARG A 88 -12.11 8.24 -7.11
CA ARG A 88 -12.31 8.13 -5.65
C ARG A 88 -13.62 8.74 -5.19
N ARG A 89 -14.07 9.80 -5.84
CA ARG A 89 -15.41 10.38 -5.57
C ARG A 89 -16.53 9.46 -6.03
N SER A 90 -16.41 8.90 -7.23
CA SER A 90 -17.46 8.03 -7.81
C SER A 90 -17.71 6.75 -7.00
N ILE A 91 -16.69 6.26 -6.29
CA ILE A 91 -16.79 5.09 -5.40
C ILE A 91 -17.06 5.45 -3.94
N GLY A 92 -17.35 6.74 -3.64
CA GLY A 92 -17.74 7.21 -2.30
C GLY A 92 -16.62 7.27 -1.26
N ILE A 93 -15.35 7.23 -1.67
CA ILE A 93 -14.19 7.29 -0.78
C ILE A 93 -13.76 8.75 -0.56
N ALA A 94 -13.59 9.53 -1.61
CA ALA A 94 -13.34 10.96 -1.52
C ALA A 94 -14.65 11.75 -1.46
N GLY A 95 -14.64 12.91 -0.77
CA GLY A 95 -15.83 13.72 -0.53
C GLY A 95 -16.80 13.10 0.48
N ASN A 96 -16.40 12.07 1.19
CA ASN A 96 -17.19 11.41 2.21
C ASN A 96 -17.03 12.15 3.56
N PRO A 97 -18.11 12.57 4.23
CA PRO A 97 -18.03 13.35 5.47
C PRO A 97 -17.41 12.56 6.64
N THR A 98 -17.39 11.22 6.57
CA THR A 98 -16.82 10.36 7.60
C THR A 98 -15.47 9.80 7.23
N ASN A 99 -14.93 10.15 6.03
CA ASN A 99 -13.65 9.62 5.56
C ASN A 99 -12.84 10.68 4.82
N ASN A 100 -11.70 11.05 5.36
CA ASN A 100 -10.72 11.92 4.72
C ASN A 100 -9.31 11.30 4.70
N THR A 101 -9.27 9.95 4.74
CA THR A 101 -8.05 9.14 4.71
C THR A 101 -8.16 8.15 3.55
N TYR A 102 -7.42 8.39 2.47
CA TYR A 102 -7.47 7.54 1.28
C TYR A 102 -6.26 7.71 0.38
N ARG A 103 -6.02 6.72 -0.49
CA ARG A 103 -5.04 6.83 -1.56
C ARG A 103 -5.64 7.50 -2.77
N LEU A 104 -5.08 8.66 -3.12
CA LEU A 104 -5.50 9.42 -4.31
C LEU A 104 -4.85 8.90 -5.59
N VAL A 105 -3.55 8.53 -5.53
CA VAL A 105 -2.82 8.00 -6.68
C VAL A 105 -2.08 6.72 -6.28
N HIS A 106 -2.32 5.66 -7.02
CA HIS A 106 -1.72 4.33 -6.82
C HIS A 106 -0.90 3.88 -8.05
N GLY A 107 0.10 4.65 -8.41
CA GLY A 107 1.07 4.28 -9.44
C GLY A 107 0.45 3.84 -10.76
N GLU A 108 0.84 2.67 -11.20
CA GLU A 108 0.40 2.03 -12.44
C GLU A 108 -1.13 1.82 -12.49
N GLY A 109 -1.76 1.64 -11.36
CA GLY A 109 -3.22 1.50 -11.25
C GLY A 109 -3.99 2.75 -11.68
N ASP A 110 -3.37 3.92 -11.54
CA ASP A 110 -3.93 5.21 -11.98
C ASP A 110 -3.26 5.74 -13.26
N ASN A 111 -2.51 4.91 -13.98
CA ASN A 111 -1.72 5.30 -15.15
C ASN A 111 -0.73 6.45 -14.88
N LEU A 112 -0.18 6.46 -13.67
CA LEU A 112 0.88 7.37 -13.19
C LEU A 112 2.01 6.54 -12.56
N PRO A 113 2.69 5.70 -13.35
CA PRO A 113 3.63 4.71 -12.84
C PRO A 113 4.76 5.37 -12.04
N GLY A 114 4.95 4.89 -10.82
CA GLY A 114 5.95 5.41 -9.90
C GLY A 114 5.50 6.61 -9.05
N LEU A 115 4.22 7.01 -9.08
CA LEU A 115 3.67 8.06 -8.22
C LEU A 115 2.69 7.47 -7.18
N VAL A 116 2.87 7.83 -5.92
CA VAL A 116 1.93 7.51 -4.83
C VAL A 116 1.54 8.81 -4.14
N ILE A 117 0.24 9.03 -3.94
CA ILE A 117 -0.28 10.16 -3.17
C ILE A 117 -1.36 9.63 -2.22
N ASP A 118 -1.15 9.81 -0.92
CA ASP A 118 -2.15 9.55 0.11
C ASP A 118 -2.66 10.86 0.70
N ILE A 119 -3.97 10.93 0.93
CA ILE A 119 -4.63 12.06 1.56
C ILE A 119 -4.91 11.73 3.02
N TYR A 120 -4.50 12.62 3.91
CA TYR A 120 -4.75 12.59 5.34
C TYR A 120 -5.32 13.94 5.78
N ALA A 121 -6.65 14.00 5.93
CA ALA A 121 -7.37 15.24 6.18
C ALA A 121 -7.05 16.30 5.11
N ARG A 122 -6.32 17.34 5.45
CA ARG A 122 -5.96 18.44 4.55
C ARG A 122 -4.51 18.36 4.05
N THR A 123 -3.82 17.25 4.30
CA THR A 123 -2.43 17.00 3.87
C THR A 123 -2.37 15.89 2.84
N ALA A 124 -1.76 16.19 1.69
CA ALA A 124 -1.36 15.18 0.71
C ALA A 124 0.09 14.75 0.97
N VAL A 125 0.33 13.47 1.14
CA VAL A 125 1.68 12.89 1.25
C VAL A 125 2.03 12.26 -0.08
N MET A 126 3.04 12.83 -0.76
CA MET A 126 3.49 12.43 -2.09
C MET A 126 4.80 11.64 -2.01
N GLN A 127 4.83 10.50 -2.69
CA GLN A 127 6.06 9.72 -2.89
C GLN A 127 6.32 9.51 -4.37
N ALA A 128 7.56 9.73 -4.80
CA ALA A 128 8.07 9.31 -6.08
C ALA A 128 8.86 8.00 -5.91
N HIS A 129 8.60 7.04 -6.78
CA HIS A 129 9.27 5.75 -6.86
C HIS A 129 10.07 5.61 -8.18
N SER A 130 10.18 6.70 -8.95
CA SER A 130 10.95 6.79 -10.19
C SER A 130 11.59 8.16 -10.33
N ALA A 131 12.68 8.22 -11.11
CA ALA A 131 13.41 9.47 -11.37
C ALA A 131 12.50 10.52 -12.02
N GLY A 132 11.70 10.16 -13.02
CA GLY A 132 10.81 11.08 -13.70
C GLY A 132 9.76 11.70 -12.78
N MET A 133 9.13 10.88 -11.92
CA MET A 133 8.15 11.41 -10.95
C MET A 133 8.80 12.31 -9.90
N HIS A 134 10.07 12.08 -9.56
CA HIS A 134 10.82 12.98 -8.70
C HIS A 134 11.10 14.33 -9.37
N LEU A 135 11.54 14.32 -10.63
CA LEU A 135 11.84 15.54 -11.37
C LEU A 135 10.57 16.38 -11.59
N ASP A 136 9.45 15.74 -11.92
CA ASP A 136 8.17 16.40 -12.15
C ASP A 136 7.39 16.75 -10.87
N ARG A 137 7.92 16.48 -9.68
CA ARG A 137 7.20 16.63 -8.41
C ARG A 137 6.58 18.01 -8.19
N MET A 138 7.23 19.08 -8.65
CA MET A 138 6.70 20.44 -8.50
C MET A 138 5.51 20.66 -9.43
N ALA A 139 5.62 20.27 -10.70
CA ALA A 139 4.52 20.35 -11.66
C ALA A 139 3.32 19.51 -11.22
N ILE A 140 3.58 18.32 -10.64
CA ILE A 140 2.54 17.45 -10.07
C ILE A 140 1.90 18.11 -8.84
N ALA A 141 2.69 18.74 -7.95
CA ALA A 141 2.19 19.44 -6.77
C ALA A 141 1.32 20.65 -7.14
N ASP A 142 1.71 21.43 -8.15
CA ASP A 142 0.92 22.55 -8.66
C ASP A 142 -0.43 22.06 -9.25
N ALA A 143 -0.38 21.02 -10.09
CA ALA A 143 -1.58 20.41 -10.65
C ALA A 143 -2.49 19.81 -9.57
N LEU A 144 -1.93 19.15 -8.54
CA LEU A 144 -2.67 18.62 -7.40
C LEU A 144 -3.37 19.73 -6.62
N THR A 145 -2.71 20.86 -6.44
CA THR A 145 -3.28 22.05 -5.79
C THR A 145 -4.50 22.58 -6.54
N GLU A 146 -4.41 22.64 -7.87
CA GLU A 146 -5.54 23.07 -8.69
C GLU A 146 -6.71 22.10 -8.66
N VAL A 147 -6.44 20.78 -8.73
CA VAL A 147 -7.47 19.73 -8.74
C VAL A 147 -8.18 19.64 -7.39
N MET A 148 -7.43 19.66 -6.29
CA MET A 148 -7.98 19.51 -4.94
C MET A 148 -8.54 20.81 -4.37
N GLY A 149 -8.06 21.97 -4.82
CA GLY A 149 -8.50 23.28 -4.35
C GLY A 149 -8.45 23.40 -2.84
N SER A 150 -9.56 23.80 -2.24
CA SER A 150 -9.68 23.96 -0.78
C SER A 150 -9.73 22.63 0.00
N GLN A 151 -9.64 21.48 -0.65
CA GLN A 151 -9.62 20.18 0.04
C GLN A 151 -8.29 19.91 0.75
N ILE A 152 -7.19 20.48 0.25
CA ILE A 152 -5.86 20.34 0.84
C ILE A 152 -5.19 21.69 1.07
N ASP A 153 -4.39 21.80 2.14
CA ASP A 153 -3.56 22.97 2.46
C ASP A 153 -2.07 22.64 2.35
N ASN A 154 -1.72 21.36 2.48
CA ASN A 154 -0.35 20.93 2.57
C ASN A 154 -0.05 19.82 1.57
N ILE A 155 1.13 19.86 0.96
CA ILE A 155 1.71 18.76 0.21
C ILE A 155 3.07 18.48 0.81
N TYR A 156 3.21 17.30 1.41
CA TYR A 156 4.46 16.81 1.98
C TYR A 156 5.09 15.76 1.08
N TYR A 157 6.31 16.02 0.63
CA TYR A 157 7.08 15.11 -0.20
C TYR A 157 7.91 14.18 0.68
N LYS A 158 7.77 12.87 0.49
CA LYS A 158 8.39 11.85 1.32
C LYS A 158 9.04 10.76 0.47
N SER A 159 10.17 11.06 -0.16
CA SER A 159 10.82 10.16 -1.12
C SER A 159 12.29 9.85 -0.82
N GLU A 160 12.79 10.23 0.35
CA GLU A 160 14.18 10.00 0.76
C GLU A 160 14.63 8.53 0.63
N THR A 161 13.68 7.58 0.81
CA THR A 161 13.96 6.14 0.78
C THR A 161 13.24 5.38 -0.33
N THR A 162 12.53 6.08 -1.24
CA THR A 162 11.68 5.42 -2.25
C THR A 162 12.24 5.46 -3.65
N LEU A 163 13.22 6.34 -3.93
CA LEU A 163 13.84 6.41 -5.24
C LEU A 163 14.82 5.26 -5.48
N PRO A 164 14.99 4.84 -6.76
CA PRO A 164 15.97 3.84 -7.11
C PRO A 164 17.40 4.32 -6.79
N PHE A 165 18.17 3.49 -6.13
CA PHE A 165 19.55 3.78 -5.74
C PHE A 165 20.45 4.20 -6.92
N LYS A 166 20.21 3.63 -8.11
CA LYS A 166 21.01 3.90 -9.31
C LYS A 166 20.75 5.25 -9.96
N ALA A 167 19.68 5.94 -9.56
CA ALA A 167 19.32 7.24 -10.13
C ALA A 167 20.20 8.40 -9.63
N ASP A 168 21.06 8.13 -8.64
CA ASP A 168 21.96 9.12 -8.02
C ASP A 168 21.25 10.42 -7.58
N LEU A 169 19.97 10.27 -7.25
CA LEU A 169 19.09 11.33 -6.76
C LEU A 169 19.07 11.24 -5.23
N TYR A 170 19.27 12.36 -4.57
CA TYR A 170 19.27 12.47 -3.10
C TYR A 170 18.13 13.39 -2.65
N PRO A 171 16.86 12.91 -2.71
CA PRO A 171 15.73 13.74 -2.33
C PRO A 171 15.72 13.96 -0.83
N GLU A 172 15.38 15.17 -0.44
CA GLU A 172 15.03 15.48 0.94
C GLU A 172 13.52 15.44 1.12
N ASN A 173 13.08 14.91 2.26
CA ASN A 173 11.68 14.99 2.66
C ASN A 173 11.35 16.41 3.09
N GLY A 174 10.18 16.92 2.74
CA GLY A 174 9.77 18.27 3.12
C GLY A 174 8.46 18.72 2.50
N PHE A 175 7.98 19.88 2.93
CA PHE A 175 6.80 20.48 2.34
C PHE A 175 7.09 21.06 0.96
N LEU A 176 6.31 20.67 -0.05
CA LEU A 176 6.25 21.35 -1.34
C LEU A 176 5.25 22.49 -1.29
N LYS A 177 4.24 22.39 -0.42
CA LYS A 177 3.23 23.40 -0.18
C LYS A 177 2.74 23.35 1.28
N GLY A 178 2.42 24.51 1.85
CA GLY A 178 1.94 24.61 3.23
C GLY A 178 3.04 24.44 4.25
N GLY A 179 2.73 23.87 5.42
CA GLY A 179 3.67 23.71 6.53
C GLY A 179 3.01 23.24 7.83
N SER A 180 1.70 22.96 7.81
CA SER A 180 1.01 22.45 8.99
C SER A 180 1.41 21.01 9.29
N THR A 181 1.68 20.74 10.56
CA THR A 181 1.95 19.39 11.10
C THR A 181 0.73 18.76 11.76
N ASP A 182 -0.47 19.31 11.56
CA ASP A 182 -1.70 18.67 12.03
C ASP A 182 -1.87 17.33 11.32
N ASN A 183 -1.88 16.28 12.12
CA ASN A 183 -1.80 14.91 11.65
C ASN A 183 -3.01 14.05 12.06
N VAL A 184 -4.10 14.69 12.49
CA VAL A 184 -5.35 13.97 12.80
C VAL A 184 -6.17 13.83 11.54
N ALA A 185 -6.45 12.59 11.15
CA ALA A 185 -7.30 12.27 10.02
C ALA A 185 -8.42 11.31 10.45
N MET A 186 -9.44 11.17 9.62
CA MET A 186 -10.62 10.37 9.91
C MET A 186 -10.79 9.27 8.85
N GLU A 187 -11.01 8.05 9.32
CA GLU A 187 -11.34 6.89 8.50
C GLU A 187 -12.66 6.28 9.01
N TYR A 188 -13.72 6.37 8.20
CA TYR A 188 -15.06 5.90 8.54
C TYR A 188 -15.54 6.33 9.93
N GLY A 189 -15.34 7.61 10.28
CA GLY A 189 -15.74 8.20 11.55
C GLY A 189 -14.75 8.00 12.70
N LEU A 190 -13.74 7.17 12.55
CA LEU A 190 -12.68 6.95 13.54
C LEU A 190 -11.51 7.90 13.32
N LYS A 191 -10.97 8.48 14.39
CA LYS A 191 -9.86 9.42 14.37
C LYS A 191 -8.54 8.71 14.53
N PHE A 192 -7.57 9.09 13.70
CA PHE A 192 -6.21 8.56 13.74
C PHE A 192 -5.18 9.68 13.70
N HIS A 193 -4.16 9.59 14.54
CA HIS A 193 -2.92 10.35 14.41
C HIS A 193 -2.02 9.65 13.39
N ILE A 194 -1.74 10.32 12.29
CA ILE A 194 -0.95 9.78 11.18
C ILE A 194 0.46 10.34 11.26
N ASP A 195 1.46 9.52 11.54
CA ASP A 195 2.87 9.96 11.53
C ASP A 195 3.45 9.95 10.11
N TRP A 196 2.97 10.85 9.27
CA TRP A 196 3.49 10.96 7.91
C TRP A 196 4.89 11.60 7.83
N LEU A 197 5.36 12.29 8.87
CA LEU A 197 6.73 12.83 8.94
C LEU A 197 7.76 11.71 9.13
N LYS A 198 7.60 10.85 10.13
CA LYS A 198 8.60 9.85 10.56
C LYS A 198 8.08 8.40 10.53
N GLY A 199 6.81 8.19 10.26
CA GLY A 199 6.18 6.87 10.19
C GLY A 199 6.60 6.11 8.94
N GLN A 200 6.25 4.82 8.91
CA GLN A 200 6.53 3.96 7.76
C GLN A 200 5.73 4.40 6.53
N LYS A 201 6.30 4.26 5.35
CA LYS A 201 5.71 4.65 4.07
C LYS A 201 5.16 6.09 4.14
N THR A 202 3.89 6.28 3.87
CA THR A 202 3.21 7.58 3.96
C THR A 202 2.69 7.91 5.36
N GLY A 203 2.81 6.99 6.35
CA GLY A 203 2.44 7.20 7.75
C GLY A 203 1.30 6.31 8.26
N PHE A 204 0.49 5.76 7.36
CA PHE A 204 -0.62 4.86 7.69
C PHE A 204 -0.83 3.81 6.60
N PHE A 205 -1.39 2.65 6.96
CA PHE A 205 -1.69 1.57 6.01
C PHE A 205 -3.15 1.68 5.54
N VAL A 206 -3.38 2.61 4.61
CA VAL A 206 -4.71 2.88 4.02
C VAL A 206 -5.26 1.65 3.28
N ASP A 207 -4.36 0.82 2.75
CA ASP A 207 -4.68 -0.41 2.04
C ASP A 207 -5.41 -1.48 2.88
N GLN A 208 -5.41 -1.35 4.19
CA GLN A 208 -6.13 -2.24 5.11
C GLN A 208 -7.52 -1.71 5.55
N ARG A 209 -7.97 -0.54 5.06
CA ARG A 209 -9.23 0.09 5.50
C ARG A 209 -10.43 -0.85 5.45
N GLU A 210 -10.67 -1.50 4.31
CA GLU A 210 -11.83 -2.39 4.14
C GLU A 210 -11.69 -3.67 4.97
N ASN A 211 -10.47 -4.14 5.15
CA ASN A 211 -10.19 -5.30 5.98
C ASN A 211 -10.40 -4.99 7.48
N ARG A 212 -10.07 -3.76 7.92
CA ARG A 212 -10.40 -3.26 9.26
C ARG A 212 -11.91 -3.19 9.48
N SER A 213 -12.64 -2.64 8.49
CA SER A 213 -14.10 -2.56 8.52
C SER A 213 -14.76 -3.95 8.54
N LEU A 214 -14.19 -4.93 7.85
CA LEU A 214 -14.67 -6.30 7.90
C LEU A 214 -14.43 -6.92 9.27
N LEU A 215 -13.25 -6.72 9.86
CA LEU A 215 -12.92 -7.24 11.20
C LEU A 215 -13.89 -6.71 12.26
N GLU A 216 -14.28 -5.44 12.19
CA GLU A 216 -15.27 -4.83 13.07
C GLU A 216 -16.56 -5.66 13.17
N ARG A 217 -17.03 -6.20 12.04
CA ARG A 217 -18.26 -7.04 11.99
C ARG A 217 -18.12 -8.34 12.76
N TYR A 218 -16.89 -8.84 12.93
CA TYR A 218 -16.59 -10.07 13.68
C TYR A 218 -16.22 -9.83 15.14
N ALA A 219 -16.03 -8.56 15.55
CA ALA A 219 -15.43 -8.24 16.85
C ALA A 219 -16.38 -8.38 18.05
N LYS A 220 -17.70 -8.26 17.86
CA LYS A 220 -18.69 -8.18 18.93
C LYS A 220 -18.56 -9.33 19.94
N GLY A 221 -18.32 -8.98 21.20
CA GLY A 221 -18.21 -9.92 22.31
C GLY A 221 -16.95 -10.79 22.30
N ARG A 222 -16.01 -10.57 21.36
CA ARG A 222 -14.78 -11.36 21.22
C ARG A 222 -13.61 -10.74 21.97
N SER A 223 -12.66 -11.60 22.35
CA SER A 223 -11.33 -11.20 22.79
C SER A 223 -10.41 -11.14 21.58
N VAL A 224 -9.94 -9.94 21.25
CA VAL A 224 -9.19 -9.66 20.04
C VAL A 224 -7.70 -9.52 20.33
N LEU A 225 -6.86 -10.17 19.52
CA LEU A 225 -5.41 -9.97 19.49
C LEU A 225 -5.00 -9.41 18.12
N ASN A 226 -4.48 -8.19 18.12
CA ASN A 226 -3.93 -7.54 16.93
C ASN A 226 -2.40 -7.61 16.98
N MET A 227 -1.82 -8.54 16.20
CA MET A 227 -0.38 -8.73 16.07
C MET A 227 0.19 -7.88 14.94
N PHE A 228 1.40 -7.35 15.11
CA PHE A 228 2.02 -6.39 14.20
C PHE A 228 1.13 -5.15 14.03
N CYS A 229 0.64 -4.65 15.16
CA CYS A 229 -0.47 -3.69 15.19
C CYS A 229 -0.12 -2.32 14.60
N TYR A 230 1.17 -2.00 14.44
CA TYR A 230 1.67 -0.70 14.00
C TYR A 230 1.01 0.43 14.83
N THR A 231 0.13 1.22 14.24
CA THR A 231 -0.57 2.32 14.93
C THR A 231 -1.97 1.93 15.43
N GLY A 232 -2.26 0.64 15.51
CA GLY A 232 -3.49 0.12 16.14
C GLY A 232 -4.75 0.19 15.30
N GLY A 233 -4.63 0.33 13.97
CA GLY A 233 -5.79 0.47 13.10
C GLY A 233 -6.87 -0.61 13.29
N PHE A 234 -6.50 -1.89 13.27
CA PHE A 234 -7.42 -3.00 13.52
C PHE A 234 -8.00 -2.95 14.95
N SER A 235 -7.20 -2.53 15.92
CA SER A 235 -7.65 -2.46 17.33
C SER A 235 -8.73 -1.42 17.55
N VAL A 236 -8.60 -0.23 16.93
CA VAL A 236 -9.60 0.85 16.99
C VAL A 236 -10.94 0.36 16.39
N TYR A 237 -10.90 -0.35 15.26
CA TYR A 237 -12.09 -0.93 14.65
C TYR A 237 -12.70 -2.06 15.50
N ALA A 238 -11.87 -2.91 16.11
CA ALA A 238 -12.34 -3.95 17.02
C ALA A 238 -13.06 -3.37 18.25
N MET A 239 -12.54 -2.27 18.80
CA MET A 239 -13.17 -1.54 19.91
C MET A 239 -14.56 -1.01 19.52
N ARG A 240 -14.69 -0.37 18.33
CA ARG A 240 -15.98 0.10 17.82
C ARG A 240 -16.95 -1.05 17.52
N GLY A 241 -16.44 -2.20 17.12
CA GLY A 241 -17.19 -3.43 16.91
C GLY A 241 -17.64 -4.14 18.19
N ASP A 242 -17.59 -3.50 19.35
CA ASP A 242 -17.98 -4.06 20.65
C ASP A 242 -17.19 -5.31 21.10
N ALA A 243 -15.91 -5.37 20.77
CA ALA A 243 -15.01 -6.37 21.36
C ALA A 243 -15.00 -6.23 22.88
N LYS A 244 -15.00 -7.35 23.59
CA LYS A 244 -14.93 -7.34 25.08
C LYS A 244 -13.52 -7.10 25.61
N LEU A 245 -12.50 -7.42 24.83
CA LEU A 245 -11.08 -7.25 25.12
C LEU A 245 -10.33 -7.04 23.81
N VAL A 246 -9.39 -6.09 23.78
CA VAL A 246 -8.52 -5.85 22.63
C VAL A 246 -7.08 -5.70 23.10
N HIS A 247 -6.21 -6.58 22.66
CA HIS A 247 -4.77 -6.47 22.89
C HIS A 247 -4.04 -6.19 21.58
N SER A 248 -3.15 -5.20 21.61
CA SER A 248 -2.29 -4.81 20.50
C SER A 248 -0.84 -5.18 20.81
N VAL A 249 -0.14 -5.77 19.85
CA VAL A 249 1.27 -6.16 20.00
C VAL A 249 2.08 -5.69 18.80
N ASP A 250 3.17 -5.01 19.06
CA ASP A 250 4.17 -4.61 18.07
C ASP A 250 5.55 -4.55 18.75
N SER A 251 6.61 -4.85 18.03
CA SER A 251 7.97 -4.78 18.56
C SER A 251 8.47 -3.35 18.77
N SER A 252 7.84 -2.37 18.15
CA SER A 252 8.19 -0.95 18.23
C SER A 252 7.43 -0.25 19.37
N ALA A 253 8.14 0.22 20.37
CA ALA A 253 7.57 1.03 21.45
C ALA A 253 6.87 2.29 20.88
N LYS A 254 7.46 2.94 19.86
CA LYS A 254 6.84 4.09 19.18
C LYS A 254 5.48 3.73 18.57
N SER A 255 5.36 2.54 17.95
CA SER A 255 4.09 2.07 17.40
C SER A 255 3.04 1.84 18.50
N ILE A 256 3.45 1.32 19.63
CA ILE A 256 2.58 1.12 20.80
C ILE A 256 2.11 2.46 21.38
N ASP A 257 3.00 3.45 21.48
CA ASP A 257 2.61 4.81 21.92
C ASP A 257 1.58 5.42 20.97
N LEU A 258 1.77 5.28 19.66
CA LEU A 258 0.81 5.74 18.64
C LEU A 258 -0.51 4.95 18.69
N THR A 259 -0.46 3.64 18.97
CA THR A 259 -1.66 2.82 19.16
C THR A 259 -2.50 3.37 20.34
N ASN A 260 -1.90 3.59 21.50
CA ASN A 260 -2.58 4.18 22.65
C ASN A 260 -3.13 5.58 22.34
N LYS A 261 -2.35 6.40 21.62
CA LYS A 261 -2.76 7.73 21.16
C LYS A 261 -3.95 7.69 20.18
N ASN A 262 -4.14 6.61 19.42
CA ASN A 262 -5.26 6.41 18.52
C ASN A 262 -6.50 5.83 19.21
N ILE A 263 -6.34 5.11 20.30
CA ILE A 263 -7.47 4.59 21.10
C ILE A 263 -8.16 5.73 21.85
N GLU A 264 -7.40 6.59 22.53
CA GLU A 264 -7.94 7.60 23.45
C GLU A 264 -8.98 8.55 22.84
N PRO A 265 -8.79 9.18 21.66
CA PRO A 265 -9.77 10.11 21.10
C PRO A 265 -11.06 9.43 20.61
N ASN A 266 -11.05 8.12 20.42
CA ASN A 266 -12.21 7.35 19.97
C ASN A 266 -12.95 6.69 21.15
N PHE A 267 -12.23 6.30 22.22
CA PHE A 267 -12.73 5.56 23.37
C PHE A 267 -12.11 6.09 24.68
N PRO A 268 -12.40 7.35 25.06
CA PRO A 268 -11.75 7.97 26.22
C PRO A 268 -12.08 7.20 27.51
N GLY A 269 -11.03 6.82 28.24
CA GLY A 269 -11.16 6.09 29.51
C GLY A 269 -11.61 4.64 29.40
N ASP A 270 -11.68 4.06 28.20
CA ASP A 270 -12.06 2.65 28.00
C ASP A 270 -10.93 1.72 28.39
N THR A 271 -11.20 0.80 29.29
CA THR A 271 -10.21 -0.14 29.86
C THR A 271 -10.12 -1.47 29.11
N ARG A 272 -10.90 -1.68 28.06
CA ARG A 272 -10.89 -2.95 27.29
C ARG A 272 -9.61 -3.14 26.47
N HIS A 273 -8.84 -2.07 26.21
CA HIS A 273 -7.63 -2.11 25.40
C HIS A 273 -6.36 -2.15 26.26
N ALA A 274 -5.39 -2.97 25.84
CA ALA A 274 -4.02 -2.93 26.32
C ALA A 274 -3.04 -3.14 25.14
N ALA A 275 -1.86 -2.52 25.21
CA ALA A 275 -0.85 -2.61 24.17
C ALA A 275 0.53 -2.99 24.73
N TYR A 276 1.26 -3.82 24.01
CA TYR A 276 2.52 -4.42 24.44
C TYR A 276 3.61 -4.24 23.39
N ALA A 277 4.73 -3.63 23.79
CA ALA A 277 5.94 -3.53 22.99
C ALA A 277 6.74 -4.83 23.09
N GLU A 278 6.44 -5.80 22.24
CA GLU A 278 7.02 -7.13 22.32
C GLU A 278 7.14 -7.77 20.93
N ASP A 279 8.13 -8.65 20.76
CA ASP A 279 8.26 -9.49 19.56
C ASP A 279 7.04 -10.41 19.41
N ALA A 280 6.49 -10.48 18.20
CA ALA A 280 5.27 -11.22 17.91
C ALA A 280 5.38 -12.71 18.21
N PHE A 281 6.50 -13.35 17.85
CA PHE A 281 6.68 -14.79 18.11
C PHE A 281 6.82 -15.09 19.60
N LYS A 282 7.53 -14.24 20.35
CA LYS A 282 7.63 -14.36 21.80
C LYS A 282 6.28 -14.21 22.48
N TYR A 283 5.49 -13.23 22.03
CA TYR A 283 4.15 -13.04 22.57
C TYR A 283 3.24 -14.25 22.29
N LEU A 284 3.24 -14.75 21.04
CA LEU A 284 2.47 -15.96 20.68
C LEU A 284 2.90 -17.20 21.48
N ASP A 285 4.19 -17.35 21.81
CA ASP A 285 4.68 -18.47 22.60
C ASP A 285 4.16 -18.45 24.05
N ARG A 286 4.08 -17.26 24.66
CA ARG A 286 3.67 -17.11 26.06
C ARG A 286 2.19 -16.82 26.27
N MET A 287 1.45 -16.43 25.22
CA MET A 287 0.03 -16.11 25.36
C MET A 287 -0.79 -17.34 25.75
N GLY A 288 -1.84 -17.12 26.58
CA GLY A 288 -2.86 -18.12 26.82
C GLY A 288 -3.83 -18.30 25.66
N ASP A 289 -4.84 -19.13 25.87
CA ASP A 289 -5.93 -19.44 24.93
C ASP A 289 -7.13 -18.48 25.07
N GLN A 290 -6.88 -17.24 25.46
CA GLN A 290 -7.95 -16.28 25.76
C GLN A 290 -8.60 -15.63 24.55
N TYR A 291 -7.94 -15.67 23.37
CA TYR A 291 -8.38 -14.94 22.18
C TYR A 291 -9.22 -15.82 21.26
N ASP A 292 -10.29 -15.24 20.72
CA ASP A 292 -11.17 -15.83 19.75
C ASP A 292 -11.31 -15.00 18.43
N LEU A 293 -10.52 -13.93 18.33
CA LEU A 293 -10.28 -13.18 17.10
C LEU A 293 -8.82 -12.73 17.08
N ILE A 294 -8.05 -13.20 16.08
CA ILE A 294 -6.62 -12.88 15.95
C ILE A 294 -6.37 -12.26 14.58
N VAL A 295 -5.55 -11.20 14.56
CA VAL A 295 -5.02 -10.57 13.35
C VAL A 295 -3.52 -10.82 13.27
N LEU A 296 -3.07 -11.36 12.13
CA LEU A 296 -1.66 -11.50 11.76
C LEU A 296 -1.39 -10.68 10.50
N ASP A 297 -0.83 -9.49 10.66
CA ASP A 297 -0.48 -8.58 9.56
C ASP A 297 1.02 -8.24 9.59
N PRO A 298 1.89 -9.24 9.38
CA PRO A 298 3.33 -9.07 9.48
C PRO A 298 3.88 -8.19 8.33
N PRO A 299 5.06 -7.57 8.52
CA PRO A 299 5.77 -6.93 7.43
C PRO A 299 6.11 -7.96 6.35
N ALA A 300 6.40 -7.49 5.13
CA ALA A 300 6.78 -8.36 4.02
C ALA A 300 8.03 -9.19 4.37
N PHE A 301 7.86 -10.50 4.50
CA PHE A 301 8.96 -11.43 4.79
C PHE A 301 9.89 -11.66 3.59
N ALA A 302 9.43 -11.36 2.36
CA ALA A 302 10.25 -11.38 1.17
C ALA A 302 10.09 -10.08 0.38
N LYS A 303 11.18 -9.40 0.13
CA LYS A 303 11.26 -8.25 -0.79
C LYS A 303 11.63 -8.71 -2.22
N HIS A 304 12.36 -9.82 -2.33
CA HIS A 304 12.84 -10.39 -3.59
C HIS A 304 12.56 -11.88 -3.66
N ARG A 305 12.56 -12.44 -4.87
CA ARG A 305 12.25 -13.86 -5.13
C ARG A 305 13.19 -14.83 -4.41
N ASP A 306 14.44 -14.45 -4.20
CA ASP A 306 15.43 -15.27 -3.51
C ASP A 306 15.05 -15.58 -2.05
N ALA A 307 14.28 -14.68 -1.42
CA ALA A 307 13.79 -14.85 -0.06
C ALA A 307 12.45 -15.60 0.04
N LEU A 308 11.86 -16.04 -1.08
CA LEU A 308 10.53 -16.65 -1.12
C LEU A 308 10.38 -17.84 -0.18
N ARG A 309 11.35 -18.79 -0.22
CA ARG A 309 11.31 -20.00 0.62
C ARG A 309 11.28 -19.65 2.11
N ASN A 310 12.13 -18.73 2.53
CA ASN A 310 12.20 -18.30 3.93
C ASN A 310 10.94 -17.54 4.35
N ALA A 311 10.39 -16.72 3.46
CA ALA A 311 9.14 -16.02 3.70
C ALA A 311 7.97 -16.99 3.91
N LEU A 312 7.83 -18.01 3.06
CA LEU A 312 6.79 -19.03 3.20
C LEU A 312 6.92 -19.83 4.49
N GLN A 313 8.17 -20.13 4.93
CA GLN A 313 8.41 -20.72 6.24
C GLN A 313 8.00 -19.78 7.39
N GLY A 314 8.27 -18.48 7.27
CA GLY A 314 7.87 -17.47 8.25
C GLY A 314 6.35 -17.40 8.40
N TYR A 315 5.61 -17.29 7.28
CA TYR A 315 4.14 -17.31 7.29
C TYR A 315 3.59 -18.60 7.88
N ARG A 316 4.15 -19.76 7.52
CA ARG A 316 3.75 -21.04 8.08
C ARG A 316 3.93 -21.08 9.58
N LYS A 317 5.12 -20.75 10.10
CA LYS A 317 5.41 -20.75 11.56
C LYS A 317 4.48 -19.83 12.34
N LEU A 318 4.25 -18.62 11.80
CA LEU A 318 3.36 -17.64 12.42
C LEU A 318 1.93 -18.15 12.51
N ASN A 319 1.40 -18.72 11.43
CA ASN A 319 0.04 -19.24 11.39
C ASN A 319 -0.13 -20.51 12.23
N VAL A 320 0.85 -21.42 12.30
CA VAL A 320 0.81 -22.59 13.20
C VAL A 320 0.56 -22.14 14.64
N LYS A 321 1.37 -21.19 15.13
CA LYS A 321 1.24 -20.68 16.50
C LYS A 321 -0.14 -20.08 16.78
N ALA A 322 -0.69 -19.32 15.82
CA ALA A 322 -2.02 -18.75 15.95
C ALA A 322 -3.11 -19.84 15.97
N PHE A 323 -3.02 -20.85 15.08
CA PHE A 323 -3.97 -21.97 15.07
C PHE A 323 -3.95 -22.81 16.36
N GLU A 324 -2.77 -23.01 16.93
CA GLU A 324 -2.63 -23.77 18.19
C GLU A 324 -3.26 -23.04 19.39
N LYS A 325 -3.29 -21.70 19.37
CA LYS A 325 -3.67 -20.86 20.50
C LYS A 325 -5.07 -20.25 20.41
N ILE A 326 -5.62 -20.09 19.21
CA ILE A 326 -6.94 -19.51 19.04
C ILE A 326 -8.02 -20.44 19.59
N LYS A 327 -9.03 -19.88 20.28
CA LYS A 327 -10.17 -20.67 20.78
C LYS A 327 -10.91 -21.39 19.66
N PRO A 328 -11.46 -22.58 19.92
CA PRO A 328 -12.41 -23.22 19.02
C PRO A 328 -13.58 -22.28 18.68
N GLY A 329 -13.95 -22.21 17.40
CA GLY A 329 -14.92 -21.25 16.89
C GLY A 329 -14.35 -19.82 16.69
N GLY A 330 -13.04 -19.68 16.82
CA GLY A 330 -12.34 -18.42 16.63
C GLY A 330 -12.19 -18.03 15.15
N ILE A 331 -11.91 -16.75 14.94
CA ILE A 331 -11.70 -16.14 13.62
C ILE A 331 -10.27 -15.65 13.51
N LEU A 332 -9.56 -16.07 12.48
CA LEU A 332 -8.19 -15.62 12.17
C LEU A 332 -8.18 -14.79 10.90
N PHE A 333 -7.72 -13.55 11.00
CA PHE A 333 -7.33 -12.71 9.87
C PHE A 333 -5.83 -12.83 9.67
N THR A 334 -5.38 -13.31 8.52
CA THR A 334 -3.96 -13.48 8.22
C THR A 334 -3.61 -12.90 6.87
N PHE A 335 -2.50 -12.13 6.81
CA PHE A 335 -2.13 -11.32 5.66
C PHE A 335 -0.69 -11.55 5.19
N SER A 336 -0.47 -11.23 3.92
CA SER A 336 0.85 -11.01 3.31
C SER A 336 0.80 -9.82 2.36
N CYS A 337 1.68 -8.84 2.56
CA CYS A 337 1.88 -7.71 1.65
C CYS A 337 3.10 -7.90 0.73
N SER A 338 3.71 -9.08 0.71
CA SER A 338 4.89 -9.36 -0.10
C SER A 338 4.53 -9.58 -1.57
N GLN A 339 5.07 -8.76 -2.48
CA GLN A 339 4.92 -8.95 -3.93
C GLN A 339 5.53 -10.26 -4.43
N ALA A 340 6.60 -10.73 -3.81
CA ALA A 340 7.27 -11.97 -4.16
C ALA A 340 6.44 -13.23 -3.84
N VAL A 341 5.43 -13.10 -2.97
CA VAL A 341 4.56 -14.20 -2.54
C VAL A 341 3.24 -14.11 -3.30
N SER A 342 2.95 -15.09 -4.16
CA SER A 342 1.67 -15.16 -4.86
C SER A 342 0.51 -15.52 -3.91
N LYS A 343 -0.74 -15.28 -4.35
CA LYS A 343 -1.95 -15.70 -3.61
C LYS A 343 -1.94 -17.21 -3.33
N GLU A 344 -1.54 -18.02 -4.32
CA GLU A 344 -1.45 -19.45 -4.21
C GLU A 344 -0.38 -19.90 -3.19
N ASN A 345 0.81 -19.32 -3.28
CA ASN A 345 1.89 -19.63 -2.34
C ASN A 345 1.52 -19.28 -0.90
N PHE A 346 0.89 -18.10 -0.68
CA PHE A 346 0.42 -17.70 0.63
C PHE A 346 -0.64 -18.67 1.17
N ARG A 347 -1.65 -19.00 0.34
CA ARG A 347 -2.69 -19.96 0.71
C ARG A 347 -2.10 -21.33 1.04
N THR A 348 -1.11 -21.81 0.29
CA THR A 348 -0.42 -23.08 0.56
C THR A 348 0.33 -23.04 1.89
N ALA A 349 0.99 -21.94 2.23
CA ALA A 349 1.67 -21.78 3.52
C ALA A 349 0.68 -21.84 4.69
N VAL A 350 -0.47 -21.18 4.57
CA VAL A 350 -1.55 -21.18 5.58
C VAL A 350 -2.21 -22.55 5.68
N PHE A 351 -2.48 -23.21 4.54
CA PHE A 351 -2.98 -24.59 4.49
C PHE A 351 -2.04 -25.55 5.24
N THR A 352 -0.75 -25.47 4.96
CA THR A 352 0.25 -26.31 5.63
C THR A 352 0.25 -26.06 7.15
N ALA A 353 0.12 -24.80 7.56
CA ALA A 353 0.04 -24.44 8.97
C ALA A 353 -1.21 -25.04 9.65
N ALA A 354 -2.36 -24.96 9.00
CA ALA A 354 -3.61 -25.55 9.49
C ALA A 354 -3.49 -27.07 9.65
N ALA A 355 -2.95 -27.75 8.64
CA ALA A 355 -2.71 -29.21 8.68
C ALA A 355 -1.76 -29.60 9.83
N MET A 356 -0.68 -28.83 10.04
CA MET A 356 0.27 -29.09 11.14
C MET A 356 -0.35 -28.88 12.52
N SER A 357 -1.29 -27.94 12.67
CA SER A 357 -1.99 -27.71 13.94
C SER A 357 -3.06 -28.74 14.25
N GLY A 358 -3.44 -29.58 13.28
CA GLY A 358 -4.51 -30.57 13.42
C GLY A 358 -5.92 -29.97 13.53
N ARG A 359 -6.08 -28.64 13.27
CA ARG A 359 -7.36 -27.94 13.36
C ARG A 359 -8.14 -28.03 12.07
N SER A 360 -9.46 -28.10 12.17
CA SER A 360 -10.37 -27.91 11.04
C SER A 360 -10.52 -26.41 10.76
N VAL A 361 -10.20 -25.98 9.54
CA VAL A 361 -10.14 -24.56 9.16
C VAL A 361 -10.92 -24.32 7.87
N ARG A 362 -11.79 -23.30 7.90
CA ARG A 362 -12.59 -22.88 6.72
C ARG A 362 -12.26 -21.44 6.33
N ILE A 363 -12.12 -21.19 5.03
CA ILE A 363 -11.95 -19.85 4.48
C ILE A 363 -13.33 -19.18 4.38
N LEU A 364 -13.53 -18.08 5.12
CA LEU A 364 -14.73 -17.27 5.04
C LEU A 364 -14.59 -16.17 3.98
N HIS A 365 -13.44 -15.51 3.90
CA HIS A 365 -13.15 -14.46 2.93
C HIS A 365 -11.74 -14.58 2.38
N GLN A 366 -11.59 -14.18 1.12
CA GLN A 366 -10.31 -13.89 0.48
C GLN A 366 -10.22 -12.38 0.29
N LEU A 367 -9.16 -11.77 0.83
CA LEU A 367 -9.01 -10.33 0.93
C LEU A 367 -7.89 -9.84 0.01
N THR A 368 -8.03 -8.59 -0.42
CA THR A 368 -7.08 -7.88 -1.27
C THR A 368 -7.02 -6.41 -0.85
N GLN A 369 -6.26 -5.60 -1.57
CA GLN A 369 -6.23 -4.16 -1.42
C GLN A 369 -7.58 -3.52 -1.78
N PRO A 370 -7.93 -2.37 -1.18
CA PRO A 370 -9.21 -1.70 -1.39
C PRO A 370 -9.27 -0.99 -2.75
N ALA A 371 -10.46 -0.51 -3.12
CA ALA A 371 -10.74 0.08 -4.42
C ALA A 371 -9.95 1.37 -4.72
N ASP A 372 -9.49 2.10 -3.72
CA ASP A 372 -8.60 3.26 -3.90
C ASP A 372 -7.12 2.88 -4.12
N HIS A 373 -6.81 1.58 -4.12
CA HIS A 373 -5.55 1.00 -4.56
C HIS A 373 -5.77 0.18 -5.83
N PRO A 374 -6.24 0.79 -6.94
CA PRO A 374 -6.64 0.04 -8.12
C PRO A 374 -5.45 -0.69 -8.73
N VAL A 375 -5.74 -1.85 -9.32
CA VAL A 375 -4.80 -2.60 -10.15
C VAL A 375 -5.19 -2.39 -11.61
N SER A 376 -4.25 -1.93 -12.43
CA SER A 376 -4.50 -1.88 -13.87
C SER A 376 -4.69 -3.30 -14.40
N ILE A 377 -5.76 -3.53 -15.17
CA ILE A 377 -6.01 -4.83 -15.80
C ILE A 377 -4.88 -5.26 -16.74
N TYR A 378 -4.11 -4.29 -17.23
CA TYR A 378 -2.94 -4.49 -18.09
C TYR A 378 -1.64 -4.70 -17.33
N HIS A 379 -1.67 -4.58 -15.98
CA HIS A 379 -0.50 -4.67 -15.10
C HIS A 379 -0.84 -5.46 -13.84
N PRO A 380 -0.98 -6.79 -13.95
CA PRO A 380 -1.37 -7.65 -12.83
C PRO A 380 -0.34 -7.66 -11.68
N GLU A 381 0.90 -7.23 -11.95
CA GLU A 381 1.96 -7.07 -10.95
C GLU A 381 1.62 -6.02 -9.87
N GLY A 382 0.59 -5.20 -10.08
CA GLY A 382 0.05 -4.27 -9.09
C GLY A 382 -0.68 -4.93 -7.92
N GLU A 383 -1.04 -6.21 -8.01
CA GLU A 383 -1.60 -6.95 -6.89
C GLU A 383 -0.51 -7.34 -5.88
N TYR A 384 -0.65 -6.90 -4.62
CA TYR A 384 0.36 -7.18 -3.60
C TYR A 384 -0.22 -7.65 -2.26
N LEU A 385 -1.40 -7.16 -1.86
CA LEU A 385 -2.02 -7.54 -0.59
C LEU A 385 -2.88 -8.79 -0.75
N LYS A 386 -2.61 -9.78 0.08
CA LYS A 386 -3.36 -11.04 0.18
C LYS A 386 -3.76 -11.25 1.63
N GLY A 387 -5.02 -11.61 1.84
CA GLY A 387 -5.51 -11.95 3.17
C GLY A 387 -6.52 -13.08 3.12
N LEU A 388 -6.60 -13.80 4.21
CA LEU A 388 -7.61 -14.83 4.46
C LEU A 388 -8.29 -14.55 5.78
N VAL A 389 -9.61 -14.68 5.79
CA VAL A 389 -10.39 -14.75 7.03
C VAL A 389 -10.81 -16.20 7.22
N LEU A 390 -10.38 -16.76 8.33
CA LEU A 390 -10.47 -18.20 8.61
C LEU A 390 -11.31 -18.45 9.86
N TYR A 391 -12.25 -19.40 9.76
CA TYR A 391 -12.94 -19.96 10.90
C TYR A 391 -12.18 -21.21 11.37
N VAL A 392 -11.88 -21.30 12.65
CA VAL A 392 -11.03 -22.34 13.25
C VAL A 392 -11.81 -23.12 14.29
N GLU A 393 -12.03 -24.43 14.03
CA GLU A 393 -12.70 -25.36 14.97
C GLU A 393 -11.78 -25.89 16.03
#